data_f51885b50241165119798020d465a60c
#
_entry.id   f51885b50241165119798020d465a60c
#
_cell.length_a   1.000
_cell.length_b   1.000
_cell.length_c   1.000
_cell.angle_alpha   90.00
_cell.angle_beta   90.00
_cell.angle_gamma   90.00
#
_symmetry.space_group_name_H-M   'P 1'
#
loop_
_entity.id
_entity.type
_entity.pdbx_description
1 polymer ?
#
loop_
_entity_poly.entity_id
_entity_poly.type
_entity_poly.pdbx_seq_one_letter_code
_entity_poly.pdbx_strand_id
1 'polypeptide(L)'
;MSLRKKRNLLLSILFSVVSLGIGFTIAFYGKGNSYIETELITAIITLFGFGLTATVFVYQAFEKSNSNEKKSIICALSKTLLLTLCLVVVSLILDFAVSIVTINVVKVILSTLMYAGLVYSIICQFDILNSFVIIITNGKKSDRNKDE
;
A
#
# COMPACT_ATOMS: atom_id res chain seq x y z
N MET A 1 18.12 -8.73 17.44
CA MET A 1 17.04 -8.15 16.59
C MET A 1 15.92 -7.72 17.52
N SER A 2 15.57 -6.41 17.58
CA SER A 2 14.60 -5.91 18.58
C SER A 2 13.21 -6.52 18.36
N LEU A 3 12.45 -6.75 19.43
CA LEU A 3 11.09 -7.30 19.43
C LEU A 3 10.17 -6.55 18.46
N ARG A 4 10.35 -5.23 18.33
CA ARG A 4 9.60 -4.36 17.40
C ARG A 4 9.85 -4.73 15.94
N LYS A 5 11.10 -5.06 15.58
CA LYS A 5 11.49 -5.44 14.22
C LYS A 5 10.92 -6.82 13.83
N LYS A 6 10.87 -7.75 14.79
CA LYS A 6 10.25 -9.08 14.61
C LYS A 6 8.75 -8.96 14.37
N ARG A 7 8.05 -8.13 15.16
CA ARG A 7 6.59 -7.91 15.02
C ARG A 7 6.23 -7.30 13.64
N ASN A 8 6.98 -6.31 13.18
CA ASN A 8 6.72 -5.69 11.88
C ASN A 8 6.97 -6.65 10.72
N LEU A 9 8.01 -7.48 10.81
CA LEU A 9 8.28 -8.53 9.83
C LEU A 9 7.15 -9.57 9.79
N LEU A 10 6.65 -9.98 10.93
CA LEU A 10 5.58 -10.96 11.05
C LEU A 10 4.26 -10.42 10.47
N LEU A 11 3.94 -9.15 10.72
CA LEU A 11 2.79 -8.47 10.12
C LEU A 11 2.92 -8.36 8.59
N SER A 12 4.09 -8.02 8.08
CA SER A 12 4.33 -7.95 6.64
C SER A 12 4.15 -9.31 5.97
N ILE A 13 4.65 -10.38 6.58
CA ILE A 13 4.45 -11.76 6.08
C ILE A 13 2.97 -12.13 6.11
N LEU A 14 2.26 -11.82 7.20
CA LEU A 14 0.83 -12.09 7.32
C LEU A 14 0.04 -11.39 6.20
N PHE A 15 0.28 -10.11 5.98
CA PHE A 15 -0.38 -9.35 4.90
C PHE A 15 -0.05 -9.90 3.51
N SER A 16 1.18 -10.34 3.27
CA SER A 16 1.56 -10.98 2.01
C SER A 16 0.80 -12.29 1.79
N VAL A 17 0.67 -13.13 2.83
CA VAL A 17 -0.08 -14.40 2.75
C VAL A 17 -1.56 -14.14 2.51
N VAL A 18 -2.16 -13.17 3.20
CA VAL A 18 -3.57 -12.78 2.99
C VAL A 18 -3.77 -12.27 1.55
N SER A 19 -2.89 -11.41 1.06
CA SER A 19 -2.96 -10.89 -0.32
C SER A 19 -2.84 -11.99 -1.36
N LEU A 20 -1.97 -12.98 -1.14
CA LEU A 20 -1.85 -14.15 -2.03
C LEU A 20 -3.12 -15.01 -2.02
N GLY A 21 -3.72 -15.22 -0.84
CA GLY A 21 -4.98 -15.95 -0.72
C GLY A 21 -6.13 -15.26 -1.46
N ILE A 22 -6.30 -13.95 -1.28
CA ILE A 22 -7.30 -13.16 -1.99
C ILE A 22 -7.01 -13.13 -3.49
N GLY A 23 -5.76 -12.91 -3.90
CA GLY A 23 -5.34 -12.92 -5.30
C GLY A 23 -5.63 -14.25 -5.99
N PHE A 24 -5.36 -15.38 -5.33
CA PHE A 24 -5.69 -16.71 -5.83
C PHE A 24 -7.20 -16.90 -6.00
N THR A 25 -7.99 -16.46 -5.03
CA THR A 25 -9.45 -16.55 -5.08
C THR A 25 -9.99 -15.77 -6.27
N ILE A 26 -9.54 -14.53 -6.46
CA ILE A 26 -9.95 -13.69 -7.60
C ILE A 26 -9.51 -14.32 -8.92
N ALA A 27 -8.27 -14.81 -9.02
CA ALA A 27 -7.76 -15.44 -10.25
C ALA A 27 -8.52 -16.72 -10.62
N PHE A 28 -8.96 -17.48 -9.62
CA PHE A 28 -9.66 -18.76 -9.84
C PHE A 28 -11.14 -18.57 -10.18
N TYR A 29 -11.82 -17.67 -9.44
CA TYR A 29 -13.27 -17.44 -9.61
C TYR A 29 -13.59 -16.30 -10.56
N GLY A 30 -12.70 -15.31 -10.69
CA GLY A 30 -12.89 -14.11 -11.51
C GLY A 30 -12.42 -14.27 -12.97
N LYS A 31 -12.24 -15.49 -13.46
CA LYS A 31 -11.74 -15.77 -14.82
C LYS A 31 -12.50 -14.98 -15.87
N GLY A 32 -11.82 -13.97 -16.45
CA GLY A 32 -12.33 -13.16 -17.57
C GLY A 32 -13.20 -11.97 -17.17
N ASN A 33 -13.27 -11.61 -15.90
CA ASN A 33 -14.00 -10.43 -15.47
C ASN A 33 -13.05 -9.19 -15.42
N SER A 34 -12.87 -8.54 -16.57
CA SER A 34 -12.09 -7.28 -16.71
C SER A 34 -12.61 -6.16 -15.79
N TYR A 35 -13.86 -6.26 -15.32
CA TYR A 35 -14.45 -5.29 -14.41
C TYR A 35 -13.74 -5.26 -13.05
N ILE A 36 -13.44 -6.44 -12.45
CA ILE A 36 -12.73 -6.52 -11.15
C ILE A 36 -11.37 -5.87 -11.22
N GLU A 37 -10.65 -6.08 -12.32
CA GLU A 37 -9.33 -5.52 -12.56
C GLU A 37 -9.36 -3.99 -12.66
N THR A 38 -10.28 -3.46 -13.46
CA THR A 38 -10.47 -2.02 -13.63
C THR A 38 -10.81 -1.35 -12.31
N GLU A 39 -11.70 -1.95 -11.51
CA GLU A 39 -12.09 -1.44 -10.19
C GLU A 39 -10.91 -1.45 -9.20
N LEU A 40 -10.09 -2.50 -9.18
CA LEU A 40 -8.91 -2.57 -8.32
C LEU A 40 -7.89 -1.50 -8.69
N ILE A 41 -7.60 -1.33 -9.98
CA ILE A 41 -6.67 -0.31 -10.47
C ILE A 41 -7.19 1.08 -10.13
N THR A 42 -8.47 1.35 -10.36
CA THR A 42 -9.11 2.63 -10.04
C THR A 42 -9.04 2.93 -8.55
N ALA A 43 -9.34 1.95 -7.70
CA ALA A 43 -9.22 2.09 -6.25
C ALA A 43 -7.79 2.44 -5.81
N ILE A 44 -6.78 1.77 -6.39
CA ILE A 44 -5.37 2.02 -6.07
C ILE A 44 -4.95 3.43 -6.50
N ILE A 45 -5.32 3.87 -7.71
CA ILE A 45 -4.98 5.22 -8.21
C ILE A 45 -5.61 6.27 -7.31
N THR A 46 -6.87 6.09 -6.91
CA THR A 46 -7.58 7.00 -6.01
C THR A 46 -6.89 7.06 -4.64
N LEU A 47 -6.62 5.91 -4.02
CA LEU A 47 -5.93 5.84 -2.73
C LEU A 47 -4.50 6.40 -2.81
N PHE A 48 -3.79 6.18 -3.93
CA PHE A 48 -2.47 6.74 -4.16
C PHE A 48 -2.51 8.28 -4.19
N GLY A 49 -3.50 8.86 -4.87
CA GLY A 49 -3.72 10.31 -4.86
C GLY A 49 -3.95 10.87 -3.46
N PHE A 50 -4.79 10.21 -2.65
CA PHE A 50 -4.98 10.56 -1.24
C PHE A 50 -3.70 10.42 -0.42
N GLY A 51 -2.96 9.32 -0.57
CA GLY A 51 -1.71 9.08 0.14
C GLY A 51 -0.65 10.15 -0.19
N LEU A 52 -0.57 10.56 -1.45
CA LEU A 52 0.35 11.59 -1.90
C LEU A 52 -0.03 12.95 -1.29
N THR A 53 -1.30 13.31 -1.35
CA THR A 53 -1.83 14.54 -0.74
C THR A 53 -1.59 14.56 0.76
N ALA A 54 -1.89 13.46 1.47
CA ALA A 54 -1.62 13.32 2.89
C ALA A 54 -0.14 13.52 3.23
N THR A 55 0.77 12.95 2.42
CA THR A 55 2.22 13.10 2.61
C THR A 55 2.66 14.57 2.46
N VAL A 56 2.11 15.29 1.48
CA VAL A 56 2.39 16.72 1.27
C VAL A 56 1.90 17.55 2.46
N PHE A 57 0.68 17.29 2.97
CA PHE A 57 0.16 17.98 4.15
C PHE A 57 1.01 17.72 5.40
N VAL A 58 1.44 16.48 5.62
CA VAL A 58 2.35 16.15 6.73
C VAL A 58 3.66 16.91 6.58
N TYR A 59 4.21 16.96 5.37
CA TYR A 59 5.44 17.73 5.11
C TYR A 59 5.26 19.21 5.46
N GLN A 60 4.22 19.86 4.97
CA GLN A 60 3.93 21.28 5.22
C GLN A 60 3.69 21.56 6.71
N ALA A 61 2.90 20.72 7.39
CA ALA A 61 2.62 20.87 8.82
C ALA A 61 3.89 20.78 9.66
N PHE A 62 4.90 20.04 9.18
CA PHE A 62 6.13 19.80 9.90
C PHE A 62 7.33 20.64 9.44
N GLU A 63 7.19 21.46 8.42
CA GLU A 63 8.26 22.31 7.91
C GLU A 63 8.84 23.24 8.99
N LYS A 64 7.99 23.73 9.90
CA LYS A 64 8.38 24.63 11.01
C LYS A 64 9.03 23.92 12.22
N SER A 65 9.10 22.60 12.24
CA SER A 65 9.60 21.85 13.40
C SER A 65 10.77 20.95 13.03
N ASN A 66 11.90 21.22 13.64
CA ASN A 66 13.21 20.64 13.33
C ASN A 66 13.50 19.29 14.03
N SER A 67 12.53 18.38 14.20
CA SER A 67 12.74 17.11 14.88
C SER A 67 13.11 15.97 13.90
N ASN A 68 14.14 15.20 14.27
CA ASN A 68 14.62 14.04 13.50
C ASN A 68 13.54 12.95 13.33
N GLU A 69 12.58 12.83 14.25
CA GLU A 69 11.47 11.90 14.16
C GLU A 69 10.58 12.17 12.94
N LYS A 70 10.37 13.43 12.59
CA LYS A 70 9.54 13.87 11.47
C LYS A 70 10.16 13.49 10.13
N LYS A 71 11.46 13.65 9.97
CA LYS A 71 12.18 13.20 8.76
C LYS A 71 12.02 11.68 8.58
N SER A 72 12.06 10.92 9.68
CA SER A 72 11.87 9.47 9.65
C SER A 72 10.47 9.08 9.17
N ILE A 73 9.42 9.76 9.64
CA ILE A 73 8.03 9.50 9.26
C ILE A 73 7.80 9.82 7.78
N ILE A 74 8.25 10.98 7.30
CA ILE A 74 8.13 11.38 5.89
C ILE A 74 8.88 10.39 4.99
N CYS A 75 10.08 9.99 5.38
CA CYS A 75 10.85 9.01 4.63
C CYS A 75 10.14 7.65 4.57
N ALA A 76 9.51 7.20 5.67
CA ALA A 76 8.73 5.97 5.69
C ALA A 76 7.50 6.05 4.78
N LEU A 77 6.73 7.14 4.84
CA LEU A 77 5.58 7.38 3.96
C LEU A 77 5.98 7.39 2.48
N SER A 78 7.04 8.12 2.13
CA SER A 78 7.54 8.18 0.75
C SER A 78 7.99 6.82 0.23
N LYS A 79 8.64 6.00 1.07
CA LYS A 79 9.04 4.63 0.71
C LYS A 79 7.83 3.73 0.47
N THR A 80 6.78 3.84 1.28
CA THR A 80 5.55 3.06 1.11
C THR A 80 4.81 3.46 -0.16
N LEU A 81 4.75 4.76 -0.48
CA LEU A 81 4.18 5.25 -1.74
C LEU A 81 4.96 4.73 -2.95
N LEU A 82 6.30 4.78 -2.90
CA LEU A 82 7.14 4.25 -3.98
C LEU A 82 6.93 2.74 -4.15
N LEU A 83 6.88 1.99 -3.06
CA LEU A 83 6.60 0.55 -3.09
C LEU A 83 5.25 0.26 -3.76
N THR A 84 4.19 1.01 -3.41
CA THR A 84 2.87 0.87 -4.01
C THR A 84 2.92 1.12 -5.52
N LEU A 85 3.61 2.18 -5.95
CA LEU A 85 3.78 2.49 -7.37
C LEU A 85 4.49 1.34 -8.11
N CYS A 86 5.58 0.82 -7.55
CA CYS A 86 6.30 -0.32 -8.13
C CYS A 86 5.40 -1.55 -8.25
N LEU A 87 4.59 -1.85 -7.22
CA LEU A 87 3.66 -2.98 -7.26
C LEU A 87 2.61 -2.84 -8.34
N VAL A 88 2.05 -1.64 -8.54
CA VAL A 88 1.10 -1.36 -9.62
C VAL A 88 1.75 -1.58 -10.99
N VAL A 89 2.95 -1.04 -11.20
CA VAL A 89 3.68 -1.20 -12.47
C VAL A 89 3.97 -2.69 -12.75
N VAL A 90 4.43 -3.43 -11.73
CA VAL A 90 4.67 -4.88 -11.87
C VAL A 90 3.37 -5.62 -12.17
N SER A 91 2.25 -5.26 -11.54
CA SER A 91 0.95 -5.88 -11.81
C SER A 91 0.49 -5.63 -13.25
N LEU A 92 0.70 -4.44 -13.80
CA LEU A 92 0.40 -4.14 -15.22
C LEU A 92 1.27 -4.94 -16.18
N ILE A 93 2.56 -5.14 -15.86
CA ILE A 93 3.46 -5.98 -16.65
C ILE A 93 3.00 -7.44 -16.61
N LEU A 94 2.56 -7.93 -15.44
CA LEU A 94 2.04 -9.28 -15.29
C LEU A 94 0.74 -9.47 -16.06
N ASP A 95 -0.15 -8.49 -16.10
CA ASP A 95 -1.38 -8.52 -16.91
C ASP A 95 -1.05 -8.68 -18.40
N PHE A 96 -0.12 -7.88 -18.90
CA PHE A 96 0.36 -8.03 -20.27
C PHE A 96 0.95 -9.43 -20.52
N ALA A 97 1.73 -9.98 -19.59
CA ALA A 97 2.26 -11.33 -19.68
C ALA A 97 1.16 -12.41 -19.71
N VAL A 98 0.11 -12.25 -18.90
CA VAL A 98 -1.07 -13.13 -18.87
C VAL A 98 -1.77 -13.18 -20.24
N SER A 99 -1.83 -12.04 -20.96
CA SER A 99 -2.47 -11.98 -22.28
C SER A 99 -1.74 -12.78 -23.35
N ILE A 100 -0.42 -12.94 -23.23
CA ILE A 100 0.42 -13.64 -24.22
C ILE A 100 0.53 -15.15 -23.92
N VAL A 101 0.44 -15.54 -22.63
CA VAL A 101 0.65 -16.93 -22.22
C VAL A 101 -0.55 -17.81 -22.62
N THR A 102 -0.27 -18.95 -23.27
CA THR A 102 -1.29 -19.92 -23.69
C THR A 102 -1.50 -21.07 -22.71
N ILE A 103 -0.50 -21.34 -21.83
CA ILE A 103 -0.53 -22.45 -20.88
C ILE A 103 -1.42 -22.07 -19.69
N ASN A 104 -2.53 -22.76 -19.50
CA ASN A 104 -3.54 -22.44 -18.47
C ASN A 104 -2.98 -22.37 -17.04
N VAL A 105 -2.08 -23.29 -16.67
CA VAL A 105 -1.50 -23.31 -15.30
C VAL A 105 -0.64 -22.06 -15.05
N VAL A 106 0.22 -21.70 -16.03
CA VAL A 106 1.07 -20.50 -15.94
C VAL A 106 0.21 -19.25 -15.90
N LYS A 107 -0.87 -19.20 -16.67
CA LYS A 107 -1.83 -18.10 -16.68
C LYS A 107 -2.47 -17.88 -15.31
N VAL A 108 -2.91 -18.93 -14.63
CA VAL A 108 -3.47 -18.84 -13.28
C VAL A 108 -2.45 -18.34 -12.26
N ILE A 109 -1.20 -18.81 -12.34
CA ILE A 109 -0.13 -18.37 -11.44
C ILE A 109 0.16 -16.87 -11.65
N LEU A 110 0.33 -16.42 -12.89
CA LEU A 110 0.59 -15.01 -13.20
C LEU A 110 -0.57 -14.12 -12.76
N SER A 111 -1.82 -14.50 -13.04
CA SER A 111 -3.01 -13.78 -12.59
C SER A 111 -3.09 -13.71 -11.06
N THR A 112 -2.74 -14.79 -10.35
CA THR A 112 -2.68 -14.80 -8.88
C THR A 112 -1.68 -13.78 -8.36
N LEU A 113 -0.48 -13.73 -8.93
CA LEU A 113 0.56 -12.77 -8.54
C LEU A 113 0.14 -11.34 -8.84
N MET A 114 -0.50 -11.09 -9.99
CA MET A 114 -1.02 -9.79 -10.38
C MET A 114 -2.05 -9.29 -9.35
N TYR A 115 -3.10 -10.05 -9.09
CA TYR A 115 -4.14 -9.67 -8.13
C TYR A 115 -3.61 -9.57 -6.69
N ALA A 116 -2.68 -10.44 -6.29
CA ALA A 116 -2.04 -10.34 -5.00
C ALA A 116 -1.23 -9.04 -4.85
N GLY A 117 -0.51 -8.61 -5.89
CA GLY A 117 0.20 -7.33 -5.93
C GLY A 117 -0.75 -6.14 -5.78
N LEU A 118 -1.87 -6.15 -6.49
CA LEU A 118 -2.89 -5.11 -6.42
C LEU A 118 -3.53 -5.04 -5.02
N VAL A 119 -3.93 -6.16 -4.43
CA VAL A 119 -4.49 -6.22 -3.08
C VAL A 119 -3.47 -5.76 -2.04
N TYR A 120 -2.21 -6.18 -2.16
CA TYR A 120 -1.16 -5.74 -1.25
C TYR A 120 -0.91 -4.23 -1.34
N SER A 121 -1.01 -3.66 -2.54
CA SER A 121 -0.93 -2.20 -2.76
C SER A 121 -2.03 -1.45 -1.99
N ILE A 122 -3.26 -1.96 -1.99
CA ILE A 122 -4.37 -1.39 -1.23
C ILE A 122 -4.07 -1.43 0.27
N ILE A 123 -3.58 -2.56 0.79
CA ILE A 123 -3.21 -2.69 2.21
C ILE A 123 -2.14 -1.67 2.60
N CYS A 124 -1.11 -1.49 1.77
CA CYS A 124 -0.06 -0.48 1.99
C CYS A 124 -0.63 0.94 2.03
N GLN A 125 -1.62 1.26 1.20
CA GLN A 125 -2.27 2.57 1.20
C GLN A 125 -3.08 2.82 2.48
N PHE A 126 -3.76 1.80 3.00
CA PHE A 126 -4.43 1.91 4.31
C PHE A 126 -3.46 2.17 5.46
N ASP A 127 -2.27 1.58 5.42
CA ASP A 127 -1.23 1.84 6.44
C ASP A 127 -0.75 3.30 6.40
N ILE A 128 -0.60 3.88 5.20
CA ILE A 128 -0.30 5.31 5.03
C ILE A 128 -1.40 6.19 5.64
N LEU A 129 -2.67 5.92 5.33
CA LEU A 129 -3.80 6.67 5.84
C LEU A 129 -3.90 6.58 7.37
N ASN A 130 -3.71 5.39 7.93
CA ASN A 130 -3.71 5.19 9.37
C ASN A 130 -2.57 5.96 10.06
N SER A 131 -1.38 5.93 9.50
CA SER A 131 -0.23 6.71 9.98
C SER A 131 -0.51 8.21 9.96
N PHE A 132 -1.17 8.70 8.92
CA PHE A 132 -1.59 10.10 8.80
C PHE A 132 -2.58 10.51 9.90
N VAL A 133 -3.60 9.69 10.17
CA VAL A 133 -4.58 9.94 11.24
C VAL A 133 -3.90 10.01 12.61
N ILE A 134 -2.96 9.11 12.89
CA ILE A 134 -2.20 9.11 14.16
C ILE A 134 -1.40 10.42 14.32
N ILE A 135 -0.77 10.90 13.26
CA ILE A 135 0.03 12.13 13.29
C ILE A 135 -0.85 13.34 13.60
N ILE A 136 -2.01 13.46 12.95
CA ILE A 136 -2.94 14.57 13.18
C ILE A 136 -3.47 14.57 14.62
N THR A 137 -3.87 13.40 15.13
CA THR A 137 -4.41 13.25 16.49
C THR A 137 -3.38 13.58 17.56
N ASN A 138 -2.13 13.18 17.38
CA ASN A 138 -1.06 13.48 18.33
C ASN A 138 -0.59 14.94 18.27
N GLY A 139 -0.59 15.55 17.08
CA GLY A 139 -0.31 16.99 16.92
C GLY A 139 -1.28 17.87 17.71
N LYS A 140 -2.57 17.54 17.68
CA LYS A 140 -3.63 18.27 18.39
C LYS A 140 -3.50 18.18 19.93
N LYS A 141 -2.92 17.10 20.47
CA LYS A 141 -2.65 16.93 21.90
C LYS A 141 -1.47 17.80 22.38
N SER A 142 -0.48 18.02 21.53
CA SER A 142 0.69 18.83 21.89
C SER A 142 0.38 20.33 21.97
N ASP A 143 -0.55 20.83 21.17
CA ASP A 143 -0.93 22.24 21.21
C ASP A 143 -1.80 22.54 22.43
N ARG A 144 -2.68 21.63 22.85
CA ARG A 144 -3.54 21.81 24.02
C ARG A 144 -2.76 21.89 25.35
N ASN A 145 -1.61 21.23 25.46
CA ASN A 145 -0.75 21.27 26.64
C ASN A 145 0.19 22.50 26.69
N LYS A 146 0.15 23.37 25.70
CA LYS A 146 0.92 24.63 25.72
C LYS A 146 0.10 25.84 26.14
N ASP A 147 -1.22 25.69 26.15
CA ASP A 147 -2.17 26.75 26.51
C ASP A 147 -2.65 26.63 28.00
N GLU A 148 -2.18 25.60 28.74
CA GLU A 148 -2.29 25.45 30.20
C GLU A 148 -0.95 25.81 30.88
#